data_08e304f870effa52ea02f9690b35f7dd
#
_entry.id   08e304f870effa52ea02f9690b35f7dd
#
_cell.length_a   1.000
_cell.length_b   1.000
_cell.length_c   1.000
_cell.angle_alpha   90.00
_cell.angle_beta   90.00
_cell.angle_gamma   90.00
#
_symmetry.space_group_name_H-M   'P 1'
#
loop_
_entity.id
_entity.type
_entity.pdbx_description
1 polymer ?
#
loop_
_entity_poly.entity_id
_entity_poly.type
_entity_poly.pdbx_seq_one_letter_code
_entity_poly.pdbx_strand_id
1 'polypeptide(L)'
;MKRRSFIAKVAIAGSLPSLAPKSLFGQDKSTPVIDGPIAVCTWNFKDANAAAGKALMKGKDALSAAISAAEVEEENIDNSTVGLGGTPDRDGRVTLDACVMDHNGNCGAVLAVENVVHVAALARDVMEKTPHVMLAGHGAEQFARSLNYPSTPLLTAERKKAWEKWKREAQYK
;
A
#
# COMPACT_ATOMS: atom_id res chain seq x y z
N MET A 1 8.27 37.42 1.74
CA MET A 1 9.14 37.46 0.53
C MET A 1 8.33 37.06 -0.68
N LYS A 2 8.32 37.86 -1.76
CA LYS A 2 7.54 37.55 -2.98
C LYS A 2 8.27 36.44 -3.78
N ARG A 3 7.54 35.40 -4.25
CA ARG A 3 8.11 34.26 -4.99
C ARG A 3 9.06 34.66 -6.15
N ARG A 4 8.73 35.75 -6.85
CA ARG A 4 9.56 36.30 -7.94
C ARG A 4 10.95 36.78 -7.47
N SER A 5 11.06 37.36 -6.26
CA SER A 5 12.35 37.79 -5.69
C SER A 5 13.26 36.62 -5.28
N PHE A 6 12.66 35.48 -4.93
CA PHE A 6 13.40 34.26 -4.62
C PHE A 6 14.01 33.65 -5.89
N ILE A 7 13.22 33.54 -6.97
CA ILE A 7 13.67 32.98 -8.24
C ILE A 7 14.79 33.84 -8.86
N ALA A 8 14.66 35.16 -8.81
CA ALA A 8 15.70 36.08 -9.31
C ALA A 8 17.02 35.95 -8.53
N LYS A 9 16.97 35.76 -7.21
CA LYS A 9 18.18 35.57 -6.40
C LYS A 9 18.86 34.23 -6.64
N VAL A 10 18.09 33.19 -6.91
CA VAL A 10 18.63 31.86 -7.26
C VAL A 10 19.25 31.88 -8.66
N ALA A 11 18.67 32.58 -9.62
CA ALA A 11 19.24 32.73 -10.97
C ALA A 11 20.58 33.51 -10.99
N ILE A 12 20.72 34.53 -10.13
CA ILE A 12 21.98 35.30 -9.99
C ILE A 12 23.05 34.47 -9.29
N ALA A 13 22.69 33.60 -8.33
CA ALA A 13 23.63 32.70 -7.66
C ALA A 13 24.13 31.59 -8.60
N GLY A 14 23.36 31.21 -9.62
CA GLY A 14 23.70 30.18 -10.61
C GLY A 14 24.67 30.65 -11.71
N SER A 15 24.96 31.96 -11.82
CA SER A 15 25.83 32.51 -12.86
C SER A 15 27.29 32.73 -12.43
N LEU A 16 27.67 32.32 -11.21
CA LEU A 16 29.07 32.30 -10.78
C LEU A 16 29.76 31.03 -11.32
N PRO A 17 30.83 31.16 -12.15
CA PRO A 17 31.48 29.99 -12.68
C PRO A 17 32.21 29.22 -11.58
N SER A 18 31.79 27.98 -11.39
CA SER A 18 32.61 26.81 -11.00
C SER A 18 33.47 26.85 -9.73
N LEU A 19 33.01 27.39 -8.65
CA LEU A 19 33.59 27.12 -7.33
C LEU A 19 32.68 26.30 -6.40
N ALA A 20 31.64 25.66 -6.97
CA ALA A 20 30.89 24.66 -6.21
C ALA A 20 31.80 23.43 -6.01
N PRO A 21 32.10 23.03 -4.77
CA PRO A 21 32.90 21.83 -4.57
C PRO A 21 32.14 20.66 -5.19
N LYS A 22 32.85 19.84 -5.99
CA LYS A 22 32.32 18.60 -6.62
C LYS A 22 31.69 17.61 -5.63
N SER A 23 31.75 17.90 -4.35
CA SER A 23 31.15 17.11 -3.27
C SER A 23 29.66 17.41 -2.98
N LEU A 24 29.05 18.40 -3.64
CA LEU A 24 27.60 18.68 -3.49
C LEU A 24 26.70 17.76 -4.35
N PHE A 25 27.26 17.15 -5.36
CA PHE A 25 26.65 16.03 -6.06
C PHE A 25 27.32 14.79 -5.48
N GLY A 26 26.57 13.99 -4.73
CA GLY A 26 27.09 12.84 -4.02
C GLY A 26 28.14 12.09 -4.84
N GLN A 27 29.25 11.72 -4.20
CA GLN A 27 30.23 10.85 -4.81
C GLN A 27 29.49 9.71 -5.48
N ASP A 28 29.79 9.51 -6.74
CA ASP A 28 29.38 8.36 -7.54
C ASP A 28 30.05 7.10 -6.94
N LYS A 29 29.57 6.71 -5.76
CA LYS A 29 29.75 5.34 -5.30
C LYS A 29 28.89 4.57 -6.28
N SER A 30 29.53 3.91 -7.22
CA SER A 30 28.88 2.96 -8.10
C SER A 30 27.97 2.08 -7.25
N THR A 31 26.71 2.48 -7.15
CA THR A 31 25.70 1.66 -6.46
C THR A 31 25.70 0.35 -7.23
N PRO A 32 25.95 -0.79 -6.58
CA PRO A 32 25.98 -2.05 -7.29
C PRO A 32 24.66 -2.18 -8.05
N VAL A 33 24.76 -2.26 -9.36
CA VAL A 33 23.59 -2.54 -10.21
C VAL A 33 23.17 -3.96 -9.86
N ILE A 34 22.01 -4.10 -9.23
CA ILE A 34 21.43 -5.41 -8.99
C ILE A 34 20.84 -5.86 -10.33
N ASP A 35 21.43 -6.88 -10.90
CA ASP A 35 20.91 -7.51 -12.11
C ASP A 35 19.84 -8.51 -11.71
N GLY A 36 18.59 -8.27 -12.16
CA GLY A 36 17.45 -9.12 -11.89
C GLY A 36 16.25 -8.42 -11.24
N PRO A 37 15.18 -9.17 -10.98
CA PRO A 37 13.98 -8.65 -10.37
C PRO A 37 14.21 -8.29 -8.90
N ILE A 38 13.64 -7.15 -8.47
CA ILE A 38 13.76 -6.64 -7.10
C ILE A 38 12.37 -6.49 -6.49
N ALA A 39 12.22 -6.97 -5.26
CA ALA A 39 11.05 -6.70 -4.42
C ALA A 39 11.46 -5.79 -3.25
N VAL A 40 10.69 -4.72 -3.04
CA VAL A 40 10.92 -3.76 -1.95
C VAL A 40 9.64 -3.60 -1.14
N CYS A 41 9.77 -3.68 0.18
CA CYS A 41 8.70 -3.39 1.11
C CYS A 41 9.09 -2.18 1.97
N THR A 42 8.18 -1.21 2.13
CA THR A 42 8.43 0.00 2.93
C THR A 42 8.31 -0.26 4.44
N TRP A 43 7.68 -1.37 4.83
CA TRP A 43 7.57 -1.83 6.21
C TRP A 43 8.46 -3.04 6.44
N ASN A 44 8.81 -3.33 7.68
CA ASN A 44 9.68 -4.47 8.02
C ASN A 44 8.91 -5.82 7.99
N PHE A 45 8.16 -6.04 6.93
CA PHE A 45 7.41 -7.28 6.69
C PHE A 45 8.27 -8.24 5.85
N LYS A 46 9.12 -9.00 6.54
CA LYS A 46 10.10 -9.88 5.88
C LYS A 46 9.44 -11.00 5.09
N ASP A 47 8.37 -11.59 5.63
CA ASP A 47 7.67 -12.70 5.00
C ASP A 47 6.91 -12.24 3.75
N ALA A 48 6.29 -11.05 3.79
CA ALA A 48 5.68 -10.41 2.63
C ALA A 48 6.72 -10.15 1.53
N ASN A 49 7.85 -9.55 1.89
CA ASN A 49 8.92 -9.30 0.92
C ASN A 49 9.50 -10.60 0.33
N ALA A 50 9.65 -11.64 1.15
CA ALA A 50 10.09 -12.96 0.70
C ALA A 50 9.07 -13.61 -0.24
N ALA A 51 7.76 -13.45 0.01
CA ALA A 51 6.70 -13.93 -0.88
C ALA A 51 6.77 -13.27 -2.26
N ALA A 52 6.95 -11.94 -2.31
CA ALA A 52 7.17 -11.21 -3.56
C ALA A 52 8.41 -11.73 -4.31
N GLY A 53 9.55 -11.84 -3.63
CA GLY A 53 10.77 -12.37 -4.22
C GLY A 53 10.58 -13.77 -4.79
N LYS A 54 9.93 -14.66 -4.05
CA LYS A 54 9.61 -16.01 -4.50
C LYS A 54 8.70 -16.04 -5.72
N ALA A 55 7.73 -15.13 -5.79
CA ALA A 55 6.85 -14.99 -6.97
C ALA A 55 7.62 -14.54 -8.20
N LEU A 56 8.51 -13.54 -8.07
CA LEU A 56 9.38 -13.06 -9.13
C LEU A 56 10.33 -14.16 -9.63
N MET A 57 10.95 -14.91 -8.73
CA MET A 57 11.82 -16.04 -9.08
C MET A 57 11.09 -17.17 -9.81
N LYS A 58 9.77 -17.26 -9.66
CA LYS A 58 8.90 -18.18 -10.41
C LYS A 58 8.43 -17.60 -11.75
N GLY A 59 8.92 -16.45 -12.15
CA GLY A 59 8.57 -15.78 -13.39
C GLY A 59 7.20 -15.10 -13.41
N LYS A 60 6.61 -14.82 -12.22
CA LYS A 60 5.40 -14.02 -12.15
C LYS A 60 5.70 -12.56 -12.46
N ASP A 61 4.71 -11.84 -13.00
CA ASP A 61 4.79 -10.40 -13.23
C ASP A 61 4.90 -9.62 -11.92
N ALA A 62 5.35 -8.38 -11.99
CA ALA A 62 5.59 -7.52 -10.83
C ALA A 62 4.34 -7.28 -9.99
N LEU A 63 3.17 -7.08 -10.65
CA LEU A 63 1.91 -6.87 -9.94
C LEU A 63 1.48 -8.13 -9.18
N SER A 64 1.56 -9.31 -9.80
CA SER A 64 1.27 -10.58 -9.13
C SER A 64 2.20 -10.82 -7.94
N ALA A 65 3.47 -10.42 -8.06
CA ALA A 65 4.42 -10.53 -6.96
C ALA A 65 4.07 -9.57 -5.80
N ALA A 66 3.71 -8.33 -6.10
CA ALA A 66 3.30 -7.36 -5.09
C ALA A 66 2.01 -7.79 -4.36
N ILE A 67 1.03 -8.32 -5.08
CA ILE A 67 -0.21 -8.85 -4.49
C ILE A 67 0.11 -10.05 -3.59
N SER A 68 0.97 -10.98 -4.03
CA SER A 68 1.38 -12.12 -3.19
C SER A 68 2.07 -11.68 -1.89
N ALA A 69 2.73 -10.52 -1.87
CA ALA A 69 3.26 -9.95 -0.64
C ALA A 69 2.16 -9.34 0.24
N ALA A 70 1.21 -8.63 -0.35
CA ALA A 70 0.10 -8.03 0.39
C ALA A 70 -0.76 -9.11 1.06
N GLU A 71 -1.08 -10.20 0.36
CA GLU A 71 -1.87 -11.32 0.86
C GLU A 71 -1.28 -11.93 2.14
N VAL A 72 0.05 -11.98 2.28
CA VAL A 72 0.70 -12.47 3.52
C VAL A 72 0.31 -11.63 4.73
N GLU A 73 0.30 -10.30 4.58
CA GLU A 73 -0.05 -9.41 5.69
C GLU A 73 -1.57 -9.27 5.87
N GLU A 74 -2.34 -9.40 4.81
CA GLU A 74 -3.80 -9.43 4.86
C GLU A 74 -4.33 -10.64 5.64
N GLU A 75 -3.64 -11.78 5.56
CA GLU A 75 -3.95 -13.01 6.32
C GLU A 75 -3.35 -13.02 7.73
N ASN A 76 -2.37 -12.18 8.00
CA ASN A 76 -1.64 -12.18 9.28
C ASN A 76 -2.49 -11.61 10.42
N ILE A 77 -3.07 -12.48 11.22
CA ILE A 77 -3.96 -12.10 12.35
C ILE A 77 -3.25 -11.27 13.42
N ASP A 78 -1.92 -11.35 13.51
CA ASP A 78 -1.13 -10.56 14.46
C ASP A 78 -0.88 -9.13 13.95
N ASN A 79 -1.06 -8.89 12.65
CA ASN A 79 -0.97 -7.55 12.08
C ASN A 79 -2.23 -6.74 12.41
N SER A 80 -2.04 -5.65 13.15
CA SER A 80 -3.16 -4.77 13.55
C SER A 80 -3.47 -3.65 12.57
N THR A 81 -2.72 -3.54 11.49
CA THR A 81 -2.79 -2.40 10.56
C THR A 81 -3.54 -2.72 9.27
N VAL A 82 -3.58 -3.98 8.87
CA VAL A 82 -4.24 -4.43 7.64
C VAL A 82 -4.92 -5.78 7.84
N GLY A 83 -5.84 -6.13 6.96
CA GLY A 83 -6.39 -7.47 6.81
C GLY A 83 -7.15 -8.00 8.01
N LEU A 84 -7.03 -9.31 8.18
CA LEU A 84 -7.66 -10.06 9.26
C LEU A 84 -7.06 -9.66 10.62
N GLY A 85 -7.89 -9.18 11.53
CA GLY A 85 -7.43 -8.68 12.84
C GLY A 85 -6.97 -7.22 12.81
N GLY A 86 -7.27 -6.48 11.77
CA GLY A 86 -7.06 -5.04 11.71
C GLY A 86 -7.76 -4.31 12.86
N THR A 87 -7.20 -3.15 13.24
CA THR A 87 -7.80 -2.30 14.28
C THR A 87 -9.07 -1.66 13.75
N PRO A 88 -10.19 -1.79 14.44
CA PRO A 88 -11.46 -1.22 14.00
C PRO A 88 -11.52 0.30 14.14
N ASP A 89 -12.43 0.90 13.42
CA ASP A 89 -12.79 2.30 13.56
C ASP A 89 -13.50 2.58 14.92
N ARG A 90 -13.89 3.85 15.14
CA ARG A 90 -14.63 4.26 16.35
C ARG A 90 -15.89 3.43 16.59
N ASP A 91 -16.56 3.02 15.54
CA ASP A 91 -17.85 2.32 15.61
C ASP A 91 -17.69 0.79 15.65
N GLY A 92 -16.46 0.31 15.67
CA GLY A 92 -16.12 -1.11 15.80
C GLY A 92 -16.06 -1.87 14.47
N ARG A 93 -15.96 -1.16 13.34
CA ARG A 93 -15.87 -1.77 12.01
C ARG A 93 -14.42 -1.81 11.53
N VAL A 94 -14.01 -2.92 10.97
CA VAL A 94 -12.75 -3.04 10.25
C VAL A 94 -13.04 -2.87 8.77
N THR A 95 -12.55 -1.78 8.20
CA THR A 95 -12.62 -1.52 6.76
C THR A 95 -11.22 -1.54 6.18
N LEU A 96 -11.10 -2.04 4.97
CA LEU A 96 -9.84 -2.18 4.25
C LEU A 96 -9.87 -1.37 2.96
N ASP A 97 -8.70 -0.84 2.63
CA ASP A 97 -8.43 -0.11 1.40
C ASP A 97 -7.25 -0.75 0.68
N ALA A 98 -7.29 -0.78 -0.63
CA ALA A 98 -6.15 -1.21 -1.44
C ALA A 98 -6.13 -0.46 -2.77
N CYS A 99 -4.92 -0.23 -3.29
CA CYS A 99 -4.74 0.18 -4.67
C CYS A 99 -3.56 -0.57 -5.29
N VAL A 100 -3.68 -0.83 -6.57
CA VAL A 100 -2.67 -1.51 -7.38
C VAL A 100 -2.45 -0.77 -8.68
N MET A 101 -1.26 -0.92 -9.23
CA MET A 101 -0.91 -0.39 -10.54
C MET A 101 -0.02 -1.40 -11.27
N ASP A 102 -0.27 -1.60 -12.56
CA ASP A 102 0.58 -2.41 -13.42
C ASP A 102 1.72 -1.57 -14.06
N HIS A 103 2.59 -2.22 -14.81
CA HIS A 103 3.70 -1.60 -15.52
C HIS A 103 3.30 -0.68 -16.69
N ASN A 104 2.04 -0.74 -17.12
CA ASN A 104 1.49 0.13 -18.16
C ASN A 104 0.80 1.37 -17.57
N GLY A 105 0.72 1.48 -16.24
CA GLY A 105 0.02 2.56 -15.56
C GLY A 105 -1.48 2.33 -15.42
N ASN A 106 -2.01 1.15 -15.76
CA ASN A 106 -3.38 0.80 -15.40
C ASN A 106 -3.46 0.64 -13.89
N CYS A 107 -4.53 1.12 -13.28
CA CYS A 107 -4.70 1.04 -11.83
C CYS A 107 -6.11 0.59 -11.45
N GLY A 108 -6.19 0.00 -10.27
CA GLY A 108 -7.45 -0.36 -9.65
C GLY A 108 -7.39 -0.12 -8.15
N ALA A 109 -8.51 0.21 -7.55
CA ALA A 109 -8.61 0.48 -6.13
C ALA A 109 -9.93 0.01 -5.54
N VAL A 110 -9.88 -0.30 -4.25
CA VAL A 110 -11.06 -0.50 -3.43
C VAL A 110 -10.92 0.29 -2.14
N LEU A 111 -12.03 0.84 -1.64
CA LEU A 111 -12.08 1.64 -0.43
C LEU A 111 -13.20 1.17 0.49
N ALA A 112 -12.96 1.26 1.81
CA ALA A 112 -13.93 0.99 2.85
C ALA A 112 -14.64 -0.37 2.67
N VAL A 113 -13.88 -1.41 2.33
CA VAL A 113 -14.37 -2.77 2.12
C VAL A 113 -14.41 -3.51 3.45
N GLU A 114 -15.55 -4.07 3.79
CA GLU A 114 -15.71 -4.94 4.94
C GLU A 114 -15.81 -6.41 4.49
N ASN A 115 -15.45 -7.34 5.38
CA ASN A 115 -15.64 -8.78 5.19
C ASN A 115 -14.91 -9.42 4.00
N VAL A 116 -13.93 -8.77 3.41
CA VAL A 116 -13.05 -9.33 2.39
C VAL A 116 -11.61 -9.20 2.86
N VAL A 117 -10.90 -10.32 2.97
CA VAL A 117 -9.50 -10.35 3.43
C VAL A 117 -8.57 -9.84 2.34
N HIS A 118 -8.65 -10.37 1.12
CA HIS A 118 -7.73 -10.09 0.02
C HIS A 118 -8.16 -8.88 -0.80
N VAL A 119 -8.02 -7.69 -0.23
CA VAL A 119 -8.43 -6.45 -0.89
C VAL A 119 -7.45 -6.00 -1.97
N ALA A 120 -6.17 -6.38 -1.89
CA ALA A 120 -5.20 -6.12 -2.95
C ALA A 120 -5.54 -6.90 -4.24
N ALA A 121 -5.92 -8.17 -4.09
CA ALA A 121 -6.41 -8.98 -5.21
C ALA A 121 -7.74 -8.42 -5.77
N LEU A 122 -8.65 -7.98 -4.90
CA LEU A 122 -9.89 -7.36 -5.31
C LEU A 122 -9.65 -6.04 -6.08
N ALA A 123 -8.70 -5.22 -5.66
CA ALA A 123 -8.31 -4.01 -6.37
C ALA A 123 -7.78 -4.32 -7.79
N ARG A 124 -7.01 -5.40 -7.95
CA ARG A 124 -6.61 -5.90 -9.26
C ARG A 124 -7.82 -6.32 -10.10
N ASP A 125 -8.76 -7.04 -9.51
CA ASP A 125 -9.97 -7.46 -10.21
C ASP A 125 -10.81 -6.25 -10.67
N VAL A 126 -10.85 -5.17 -9.91
CA VAL A 126 -11.46 -3.90 -10.37
C VAL A 126 -10.76 -3.38 -11.62
N MET A 127 -9.43 -3.34 -11.61
CA MET A 127 -8.63 -2.90 -12.75
C MET A 127 -8.84 -3.75 -14.00
N GLU A 128 -8.85 -5.08 -13.85
CA GLU A 128 -8.83 -6.01 -14.97
C GLU A 128 -10.23 -6.36 -15.50
N LYS A 129 -11.27 -6.29 -14.67
CA LYS A 129 -12.60 -6.85 -14.96
C LYS A 129 -13.71 -5.80 -15.04
N THR A 130 -13.39 -4.53 -14.78
CA THR A 130 -14.38 -3.45 -14.82
C THR A 130 -13.86 -2.25 -15.60
N PRO A 131 -14.73 -1.36 -16.11
CA PRO A 131 -14.32 -0.08 -16.67
C PRO A 131 -13.97 0.96 -15.60
N HIS A 132 -14.09 0.62 -14.32
CA HIS A 132 -13.86 1.52 -13.19
C HIS A 132 -12.42 1.43 -12.70
N VAL A 133 -11.89 2.58 -12.26
CA VAL A 133 -10.60 2.63 -11.55
C VAL A 133 -10.79 2.29 -10.07
N MET A 134 -11.99 2.53 -9.52
CA MET A 134 -12.22 2.39 -8.08
C MET A 134 -13.65 1.95 -7.79
N LEU A 135 -13.80 1.05 -6.82
CA LEU A 135 -15.07 0.71 -6.18
C LEU A 135 -14.97 0.94 -4.68
N ALA A 136 -16.08 1.25 -4.01
CA ALA A 136 -16.08 1.54 -2.57
C ALA A 136 -17.24 0.86 -1.84
N GLY A 137 -17.00 0.55 -0.54
CA GLY A 137 -17.98 0.06 0.41
C GLY A 137 -18.81 -1.09 -0.15
N HIS A 138 -20.12 -1.03 0.06
CA HIS A 138 -21.06 -2.09 -0.35
C HIS A 138 -20.98 -2.45 -1.84
N GLY A 139 -20.69 -1.48 -2.73
CA GLY A 139 -20.50 -1.74 -4.15
C GLY A 139 -19.27 -2.63 -4.43
N ALA A 140 -18.17 -2.37 -3.74
CA ALA A 140 -16.96 -3.20 -3.82
C ALA A 140 -17.21 -4.61 -3.26
N GLU A 141 -17.97 -4.73 -2.16
CA GLU A 141 -18.34 -6.03 -1.60
C GLU A 141 -19.30 -6.83 -2.51
N GLN A 142 -20.26 -6.17 -3.16
CA GLN A 142 -21.11 -6.83 -4.16
C GLN A 142 -20.27 -7.38 -5.31
N PHE A 143 -19.31 -6.61 -5.80
CA PHE A 143 -18.38 -7.04 -6.82
C PHE A 143 -17.54 -8.23 -6.34
N ALA A 144 -16.98 -8.18 -5.12
CA ALA A 144 -16.24 -9.29 -4.55
C ALA A 144 -17.09 -10.56 -4.46
N ARG A 145 -18.35 -10.47 -4.03
CA ARG A 145 -19.28 -11.60 -3.98
C ARG A 145 -19.56 -12.17 -5.36
N SER A 146 -19.70 -11.33 -6.39
CA SER A 146 -19.91 -11.79 -7.77
C SER A 146 -18.74 -12.60 -8.33
N LEU A 147 -17.54 -12.38 -7.75
CA LEU A 147 -16.31 -13.11 -8.06
C LEU A 147 -16.02 -14.26 -7.07
N ASN A 148 -16.97 -14.61 -6.21
CA ASN A 148 -16.88 -15.66 -5.20
C ASN A 148 -15.78 -15.44 -4.14
N TYR A 149 -15.42 -14.19 -3.83
CA TYR A 149 -14.58 -13.91 -2.68
C TYR A 149 -15.28 -14.36 -1.39
N PRO A 150 -14.57 -15.05 -0.47
CA PRO A 150 -15.17 -15.46 0.80
C PRO A 150 -15.55 -14.23 1.63
N SER A 151 -16.72 -14.27 2.26
CA SER A 151 -17.12 -13.27 3.25
C SER A 151 -16.59 -13.69 4.61
N THR A 152 -15.60 -12.96 5.11
CA THR A 152 -14.89 -13.27 6.35
C THR A 152 -14.95 -12.06 7.30
N PRO A 153 -15.51 -12.19 8.51
CA PRO A 153 -15.45 -11.14 9.52
C PRO A 153 -14.00 -10.79 9.86
N LEU A 154 -13.61 -9.53 9.70
CA LEU A 154 -12.22 -9.06 9.89
C LEU A 154 -11.91 -8.77 11.36
N LEU A 155 -12.91 -8.39 12.17
CA LEU A 155 -12.75 -8.07 13.58
C LEU A 155 -12.62 -9.33 14.43
N THR A 156 -11.43 -9.57 14.97
CA THR A 156 -11.20 -10.68 15.89
C THR A 156 -11.69 -10.38 17.30
N ALA A 157 -11.92 -11.42 18.11
CA ALA A 157 -12.34 -11.27 19.51
C ALA A 157 -11.30 -10.47 20.34
N GLU A 158 -10.02 -10.64 20.04
CA GLU A 158 -8.95 -9.90 20.71
C GLU A 158 -9.01 -8.41 20.36
N ARG A 159 -9.11 -8.07 19.08
CA ARG A 159 -9.22 -6.68 18.63
C ARG A 159 -10.49 -6.01 19.11
N LYS A 160 -11.60 -6.75 19.20
CA LYS A 160 -12.83 -6.25 19.80
C LYS A 160 -12.65 -5.87 21.27
N LYS A 161 -11.98 -6.71 22.06
CA LYS A 161 -11.68 -6.39 23.47
C LYS A 161 -10.79 -5.16 23.61
N ALA A 162 -9.76 -5.05 22.76
CA ALA A 162 -8.87 -3.89 22.74
C ALA A 162 -9.61 -2.60 22.36
N TRP A 163 -10.48 -2.66 21.35
CA TRP A 163 -11.35 -1.55 20.95
C TRP A 163 -12.32 -1.14 22.05
N GLU A 164 -13.00 -2.08 22.71
CA GLU A 164 -13.90 -1.79 23.82
C GLU A 164 -13.18 -1.12 24.99
N LYS A 165 -11.95 -1.53 25.29
CA LYS A 165 -11.09 -0.88 26.29
C LYS A 165 -10.76 0.54 25.86
N TRP A 166 -10.24 0.72 24.66
CA TRP A 166 -9.91 2.04 24.08
C TRP A 166 -11.12 2.99 24.11
N LYS A 167 -12.30 2.52 23.72
CA LYS A 167 -13.53 3.32 23.68
C LYS A 167 -13.93 3.86 25.07
N ARG A 168 -13.67 3.10 26.14
CA ARG A 168 -13.92 3.55 27.52
C ARG A 168 -12.89 4.58 27.99
N GLU A 169 -11.63 4.43 27.59
CA GLU A 169 -10.50 5.25 28.04
C GLU A 169 -10.32 6.53 27.23
N ALA A 170 -10.60 6.49 25.94
CA ALA A 170 -10.36 7.60 25.02
C ALA A 170 -11.31 8.79 25.20
N GLN A 171 -12.37 8.68 26.02
CA GLN A 171 -13.38 9.74 26.22
C GLN A 171 -13.86 10.38 24.91
N TYR A 172 -13.95 9.59 23.86
CA TYR A 172 -14.32 10.04 22.54
C TYR A 172 -15.80 10.45 22.55
N LYS A 173 -16.08 11.74 22.29
CA LYS A 173 -17.41 12.31 22.22
C LYS A 173 -17.95 12.30 20.79
#